data_e61cd9bf7e8f35ea1e0b8efd0d115cd9
#
_entry.id   e61cd9bf7e8f35ea1e0b8efd0d115cd9
#
_cell.length_a   1.000
_cell.length_b   1.000
_cell.length_c   1.000
_cell.angle_alpha   90.00
_cell.angle_beta   90.00
_cell.angle_gamma   90.00
#
_symmetry.space_group_name_H-M   'P 1'
#
loop_
_entity.id
_entity.type
_entity.pdbx_description
1 polymer ?
#
loop_
_entity_poly.entity_id
_entity_poly.type
_entity_poly.pdbx_seq_one_letter_code
_entity_poly.pdbx_strand_id
1 'polypeptide(L)'
;MSEIPRGAIRFNTDSNKPELWDGSQWAEFQLSTPNLGRSVDTQPGARGIVAGGSPASGGDTIEYINISSTGDAVDFGNLSQNIKYPGGFSSATRGVIGGGETSGVNHQFMRYVTISSTGDAVSFGNLTAQRTYMAGCASATRGVFGGGRSGATVMDYITIATTGNATDFGDMLASGYEVYAGAG
;
A
#
# COMPACT_ATOMS: atom_id res chain seq x y z
N MET A 1 8.18 -53.11 -9.31
CA MET A 1 8.15 -51.77 -8.62
C MET A 1 6.78 -51.68 -7.98
N SER A 2 6.71 -51.44 -6.68
CA SER A 2 5.40 -51.27 -6.02
C SER A 2 4.75 -49.98 -6.51
N GLU A 3 3.50 -50.07 -6.97
CA GLU A 3 2.73 -48.88 -7.34
C GLU A 3 2.54 -48.00 -6.12
N ILE A 4 2.70 -46.71 -6.30
CA ILE A 4 2.42 -45.71 -5.25
C ILE A 4 0.90 -45.67 -5.05
N PRO A 5 0.39 -45.94 -3.83
CA PRO A 5 -1.04 -45.93 -3.60
C PRO A 5 -1.60 -44.52 -3.73
N ARG A 6 -2.79 -44.39 -4.33
CA ARG A 6 -3.53 -43.17 -4.38
C ARG A 6 -3.78 -42.61 -2.96
N GLY A 7 -3.48 -41.35 -2.73
CA GLY A 7 -3.55 -40.72 -1.40
C GLY A 7 -2.23 -40.73 -0.64
N ALA A 8 -1.16 -41.28 -1.21
CA ALA A 8 0.17 -41.18 -0.61
C ALA A 8 0.60 -39.74 -0.49
N ILE A 9 1.23 -39.40 0.63
CA ILE A 9 1.75 -38.06 0.90
C ILE A 9 3.27 -38.10 0.97
N ARG A 10 3.92 -37.13 0.38
CA ARG A 10 5.38 -36.92 0.51
C ARG A 10 5.67 -35.44 0.76
N PHE A 11 6.87 -35.14 1.22
CA PHE A 11 7.41 -33.80 1.24
C PHE A 11 8.38 -33.66 0.05
N ASN A 12 8.11 -32.69 -0.83
CA ASN A 12 9.00 -32.38 -1.95
C ASN A 12 10.06 -31.40 -1.44
N THR A 13 11.31 -31.81 -1.42
CA THR A 13 12.43 -30.99 -0.93
C THR A 13 12.86 -29.90 -1.89
N ASP A 14 12.54 -30.04 -3.18
CA ASP A 14 12.88 -29.04 -4.21
C ASP A 14 11.92 -27.86 -4.19
N SER A 15 10.61 -28.14 -4.06
CA SER A 15 9.57 -27.10 -3.92
C SER A 15 9.33 -26.67 -2.46
N ASN A 16 9.89 -27.43 -1.50
CA ASN A 16 9.70 -27.25 -0.05
C ASN A 16 8.22 -27.30 0.38
N LYS A 17 7.45 -28.20 -0.25
CA LYS A 17 6.01 -28.35 -0.02
C LYS A 17 5.58 -29.81 0.16
N PRO A 18 4.53 -30.08 0.93
CA PRO A 18 3.88 -31.37 0.95
C PRO A 18 3.09 -31.61 -0.34
N GLU A 19 3.10 -32.82 -0.83
CA GLU A 19 2.39 -33.25 -2.04
C GLU A 19 1.57 -34.52 -1.78
N LEU A 20 0.46 -34.64 -2.49
CA LEU A 20 -0.46 -35.75 -2.49
C LEU A 20 -0.40 -36.47 -3.86
N TRP A 21 -0.28 -37.81 -3.87
CA TRP A 21 -0.42 -38.61 -5.09
C TRP A 21 -1.92 -38.77 -5.44
N ASP A 22 -2.35 -38.25 -6.58
CA ASP A 22 -3.74 -38.37 -7.04
C ASP A 22 -4.05 -39.65 -7.81
N GLY A 23 -3.05 -40.49 -8.01
CA GLY A 23 -3.09 -41.71 -8.81
C GLY A 23 -2.43 -41.57 -10.19
N SER A 24 -2.09 -40.36 -10.62
CA SER A 24 -1.43 -40.06 -11.89
C SER A 24 -0.23 -39.12 -11.72
N GLN A 25 -0.31 -38.17 -10.80
CA GLN A 25 0.72 -37.16 -10.54
C GLN A 25 0.77 -36.75 -9.06
N TRP A 26 1.88 -36.12 -8.68
CA TRP A 26 2.02 -35.48 -7.39
C TRP A 26 1.43 -34.06 -7.46
N ALA A 27 0.40 -33.77 -6.68
CA ALA A 27 -0.23 -32.47 -6.56
C ALA A 27 0.23 -31.77 -5.28
N GLU A 28 0.72 -30.54 -5.40
CA GLU A 28 1.10 -29.74 -4.24
C GLU A 28 -0.13 -29.34 -3.41
N PHE A 29 0.01 -29.40 -2.08
CA PHE A 29 -0.96 -28.77 -1.20
C PHE A 29 -0.83 -27.25 -1.32
N GLN A 30 -1.86 -26.62 -1.82
CA GLN A 30 -2.00 -25.15 -1.73
C GLN A 30 -2.33 -24.80 -0.29
N LEU A 31 -1.33 -24.42 0.49
CA LEU A 31 -1.50 -23.97 1.88
C LEU A 31 -1.98 -22.49 1.91
N SER A 32 -3.03 -22.17 1.20
CA SER A 32 -3.75 -20.92 1.38
C SER A 32 -4.96 -21.15 2.30
N THR A 33 -4.72 -21.38 3.58
CA THR A 33 -5.82 -21.46 4.53
C THR A 33 -5.89 -20.18 5.34
N PRO A 34 -7.04 -19.48 5.31
CA PRO A 34 -7.30 -18.34 6.22
C PRO A 34 -7.30 -18.75 7.70
N ASN A 35 -7.18 -20.05 8.02
CA ASN A 35 -7.55 -20.60 9.31
C ASN A 35 -6.39 -21.20 10.15
N LEU A 36 -5.14 -21.05 9.74
CA LEU A 36 -4.00 -21.49 10.56
C LEU A 36 -3.41 -20.33 11.35
N GLY A 37 -4.13 -19.89 12.40
CA GLY A 37 -3.56 -19.16 13.52
C GLY A 37 -2.77 -17.90 13.22
N ARG A 38 -2.96 -17.27 12.06
CA ARG A 38 -2.47 -15.92 11.85
C ARG A 38 -3.39 -14.97 12.62
N SER A 39 -2.81 -14.23 13.54
CA SER A 39 -3.47 -13.05 14.11
C SER A 39 -4.03 -12.22 12.97
N VAL A 40 -5.31 -11.86 13.03
CA VAL A 40 -5.98 -10.99 12.04
C VAL A 40 -5.21 -9.68 11.85
N ASP A 41 -4.46 -9.24 12.86
CA ASP A 41 -3.67 -8.02 12.85
C ASP A 41 -2.39 -8.07 11.99
N THR A 42 -1.95 -9.27 11.56
CA THR A 42 -0.73 -9.45 10.75
C THR A 42 -1.00 -9.83 9.30
N GLN A 43 -2.27 -9.90 8.88
CA GLN A 43 -2.61 -10.18 7.48
C GLN A 43 -2.23 -8.98 6.59
N PRO A 44 -1.51 -9.18 5.48
CA PRO A 44 -1.36 -8.14 4.48
C PRO A 44 -2.74 -7.65 4.03
N GLY A 45 -3.01 -6.35 4.15
CA GLY A 45 -4.29 -5.76 3.80
C GLY A 45 -5.35 -5.74 4.91
N ALA A 46 -5.05 -6.22 6.13
CA ALA A 46 -5.97 -6.12 7.28
C ALA A 46 -6.04 -4.71 7.88
N ARG A 47 -5.00 -3.89 7.70
CA ARG A 47 -4.94 -2.52 8.22
C ARG A 47 -5.28 -1.50 7.15
N GLY A 48 -6.20 -0.58 7.45
CA GLY A 48 -6.39 0.66 6.73
C GLY A 48 -5.60 1.77 7.41
N ILE A 49 -4.80 2.52 6.65
CA ILE A 49 -4.01 3.65 7.15
C ILE A 49 -4.71 4.95 6.75
N VAL A 50 -4.86 5.87 7.68
CA VAL A 50 -5.35 7.23 7.47
C VAL A 50 -4.24 8.18 7.92
N ALA A 51 -3.88 9.13 7.09
CA ALA A 51 -2.77 10.03 7.38
C ALA A 51 -3.03 11.47 6.92
N GLY A 52 -2.59 12.42 7.73
CA GLY A 52 -2.77 13.84 7.44
C GLY A 52 -4.20 14.32 7.67
N GLY A 53 -4.50 15.47 7.17
CA GLY A 53 -5.83 16.07 7.33
C GLY A 53 -5.77 17.59 7.46
N SER A 54 -6.93 18.21 7.72
CA SER A 54 -7.05 19.66 7.87
C SER A 54 -7.59 20.09 9.24
N PRO A 55 -7.17 19.50 10.36
CA PRO A 55 -7.49 20.06 11.66
C PRO A 55 -6.56 21.23 12.01
N ALA A 56 -6.98 22.05 12.96
CA ALA A 56 -6.15 23.10 13.52
C ALA A 56 -4.92 22.56 14.27
N SER A 57 -4.98 21.29 14.72
CA SER A 57 -3.89 20.54 15.35
C SER A 57 -4.00 19.06 14.94
N GLY A 58 -2.88 18.36 14.81
CA GLY A 58 -2.86 16.93 14.48
C GLY A 58 -2.91 16.59 12.99
N GLY A 59 -2.60 17.53 12.10
CA GLY A 59 -2.49 17.27 10.66
C GLY A 59 -1.28 16.43 10.25
N ASP A 60 -0.45 16.02 11.20
CA ASP A 60 0.66 15.07 11.06
C ASP A 60 0.34 13.67 11.57
N THR A 61 -0.81 13.47 12.18
CA THR A 61 -1.20 12.17 12.75
C THR A 61 -1.38 11.13 11.66
N ILE A 62 -0.90 9.92 11.93
CA ILE A 62 -1.19 8.71 11.19
C ILE A 62 -1.96 7.76 12.12
N GLU A 63 -3.09 7.30 11.66
CA GLU A 63 -3.93 6.35 12.37
C GLU A 63 -4.15 5.09 11.53
N TYR A 64 -4.50 3.99 12.20
CA TYR A 64 -4.90 2.79 11.49
C TYR A 64 -6.18 2.20 12.08
N ILE A 65 -6.92 1.50 11.22
CA ILE A 65 -8.05 0.66 11.58
C ILE A 65 -7.78 -0.78 11.17
N ASN A 66 -8.42 -1.72 11.84
CA ASN A 66 -8.50 -3.09 11.36
C ASN A 66 -9.73 -3.22 10.45
N ILE A 67 -9.52 -3.44 9.14
CA ILE A 67 -10.61 -3.50 8.15
C ILE A 67 -11.52 -4.71 8.37
N SER A 68 -10.99 -5.79 8.97
CA SER A 68 -11.74 -7.04 9.20
C SER A 68 -12.60 -7.03 10.47
N SER A 69 -12.52 -6.01 11.30
CA SER A 69 -13.29 -5.87 12.54
C SER A 69 -13.75 -4.43 12.74
N THR A 70 -14.89 -4.26 13.40
CA THR A 70 -15.32 -2.93 13.86
C THR A 70 -14.48 -2.47 15.05
N GLY A 71 -14.21 -1.16 15.13
CA GLY A 71 -13.45 -0.55 16.22
C GLY A 71 -13.02 0.86 15.86
N ASP A 72 -12.56 1.59 16.85
CA ASP A 72 -12.01 2.92 16.70
C ASP A 72 -10.62 2.87 16.04
N ALA A 73 -10.22 3.98 15.43
CA ALA A 73 -8.88 4.15 14.93
C ALA A 73 -7.86 4.19 16.09
N VAL A 74 -6.69 3.66 15.83
CA VAL A 74 -5.59 3.59 16.79
C VAL A 74 -4.40 4.38 16.24
N ASP A 75 -3.67 5.02 17.12
CA ASP A 75 -2.46 5.75 16.76
C ASP A 75 -1.44 4.82 16.09
N PHE A 76 -0.93 5.26 14.95
CA PHE A 76 0.10 4.55 14.19
C PHE A 76 1.46 5.24 14.34
N GLY A 77 1.50 6.57 14.39
CA GLY A 77 2.67 7.44 14.39
C GLY A 77 2.38 8.77 13.70
N ASN A 78 3.43 9.45 13.25
CA ASN A 78 3.28 10.79 12.68
C ASN A 78 3.94 10.93 11.31
N LEU A 79 3.40 11.84 10.49
CA LEU A 79 4.13 12.46 9.39
C LEU A 79 5.19 13.41 9.97
N SER A 80 6.22 13.76 9.21
CA SER A 80 7.25 14.69 9.70
C SER A 80 6.77 16.15 9.83
N GLN A 81 5.56 16.46 9.38
CA GLN A 81 4.92 17.77 9.46
C GLN A 81 3.42 17.66 9.18
N ASN A 82 2.66 18.69 9.57
CA ASN A 82 1.23 18.81 9.21
C ASN A 82 1.06 18.86 7.70
N ILE A 83 0.27 17.97 7.14
CA ILE A 83 -0.01 17.89 5.71
C ILE A 83 -1.52 17.85 5.50
N LYS A 84 -2.03 18.78 4.69
CA LYS A 84 -3.40 18.79 4.21
C LYS A 84 -3.46 18.25 2.79
N TYR A 85 -4.52 17.54 2.48
CA TYR A 85 -4.86 17.09 1.13
C TYR A 85 -3.76 16.28 0.42
N PRO A 86 -3.07 15.36 1.11
CA PRO A 86 -2.14 14.46 0.45
C PRO A 86 -2.89 13.43 -0.39
N GLY A 87 -2.22 12.86 -1.38
CA GLY A 87 -2.63 11.61 -2.02
C GLY A 87 -2.01 10.40 -1.33
N GLY A 88 -2.62 9.23 -1.50
CA GLY A 88 -2.06 8.01 -0.92
C GLY A 88 -2.48 6.74 -1.64
N PHE A 89 -1.68 5.71 -1.51
CA PHE A 89 -1.96 4.34 -1.93
C PHE A 89 -1.13 3.36 -1.10
N SER A 90 -1.39 2.08 -1.25
CA SER A 90 -0.62 1.06 -0.54
C SER A 90 -0.35 -0.18 -1.39
N SER A 91 0.68 -0.91 -1.02
CA SER A 91 0.85 -2.34 -1.32
C SER A 91 0.46 -3.16 -0.09
N ALA A 92 0.69 -4.46 -0.13
CA ALA A 92 0.49 -5.33 1.04
C ALA A 92 1.40 -4.98 2.24
N THR A 93 2.50 -4.25 2.04
CA THR A 93 3.52 -3.99 3.07
C THR A 93 3.75 -2.53 3.37
N ARG A 94 3.56 -1.63 2.42
CA ARG A 94 3.84 -0.20 2.54
C ARG A 94 2.63 0.65 2.21
N GLY A 95 2.33 1.62 3.06
CA GLY A 95 1.48 2.77 2.74
C GLY A 95 2.37 3.93 2.29
N VAL A 96 2.05 4.56 1.16
CA VAL A 96 2.77 5.71 0.63
C VAL A 96 1.85 6.93 0.61
N ILE A 97 2.34 8.03 1.15
CA ILE A 97 1.63 9.31 1.24
C ILE A 97 2.47 10.35 0.48
N GLY A 98 1.87 11.09 -0.44
CA GLY A 98 2.61 12.03 -1.28
C GLY A 98 1.93 13.37 -1.47
N GLY A 99 2.73 14.41 -1.71
CA GLY A 99 2.28 15.77 -1.93
C GLY A 99 1.57 16.39 -0.73
N GLY A 100 0.53 17.15 -1.00
CA GLY A 100 -0.22 17.88 0.01
C GLY A 100 0.29 19.30 0.21
N GLU A 101 -0.30 20.01 1.17
CA GLU A 101 0.05 21.40 1.47
C GLU A 101 0.27 21.63 2.96
N THR A 102 1.11 22.62 3.28
CA THR A 102 1.26 23.18 4.62
C THR A 102 1.22 24.70 4.52
N SER A 103 0.26 25.35 5.20
CA SER A 103 0.13 26.80 5.24
C SER A 103 0.08 27.46 3.84
N GLY A 104 -0.60 26.82 2.88
CA GLY A 104 -0.75 27.32 1.51
C GLY A 104 0.44 26.99 0.57
N VAL A 105 1.45 26.28 1.06
CA VAL A 105 2.59 25.85 0.25
C VAL A 105 2.39 24.38 -0.16
N ASN A 106 2.35 24.13 -1.45
CA ASN A 106 2.26 22.77 -2.00
C ASN A 106 3.61 22.04 -1.88
N HIS A 107 3.56 20.74 -1.68
CA HIS A 107 4.73 19.90 -1.53
C HIS A 107 4.84 18.84 -2.62
N GLN A 108 6.06 18.38 -2.85
CA GLN A 108 6.36 17.28 -3.78
C GLN A 108 6.89 16.02 -3.06
N PHE A 109 7.17 16.10 -1.76
CA PHE A 109 7.75 14.95 -1.06
C PHE A 109 6.75 13.81 -0.90
N MET A 110 7.29 12.61 -0.93
CA MET A 110 6.59 11.37 -0.59
C MET A 110 7.19 10.78 0.68
N ARG A 111 6.33 10.14 1.46
CA ARG A 111 6.67 9.39 2.67
C ARG A 111 6.02 8.04 2.63
N TYR A 112 6.57 7.10 3.40
CA TYR A 112 5.97 5.78 3.54
C TYR A 112 5.99 5.31 4.98
N VAL A 113 5.09 4.38 5.26
CA VAL A 113 5.05 3.59 6.49
C VAL A 113 5.08 2.11 6.15
N THR A 114 5.61 1.30 7.07
CA THR A 114 5.49 -0.17 7.00
C THR A 114 4.22 -0.57 7.70
N ILE A 115 3.21 -1.08 6.97
CA ILE A 115 1.85 -1.29 7.49
C ILE A 115 1.80 -2.24 8.70
N SER A 116 2.69 -3.22 8.76
CA SER A 116 2.72 -4.23 9.84
C SER A 116 3.28 -3.72 11.17
N SER A 117 3.96 -2.58 11.18
CA SER A 117 4.57 -2.01 12.40
C SER A 117 4.24 -0.53 12.55
N THR A 118 3.77 -0.13 13.73
CA THR A 118 3.54 1.28 14.07
C THR A 118 4.85 2.05 14.11
N GLY A 119 4.80 3.33 13.80
CA GLY A 119 5.94 4.24 13.80
C GLY A 119 5.76 5.39 12.81
N ASP A 120 6.65 6.36 12.91
CA ASP A 120 6.61 7.55 12.07
C ASP A 120 6.92 7.27 10.61
N ALA A 121 6.34 8.09 9.73
CA ALA A 121 6.60 8.01 8.31
C ALA A 121 8.03 8.39 7.96
N VAL A 122 8.63 7.64 7.06
CA VAL A 122 10.00 7.82 6.58
C VAL A 122 9.97 8.41 5.17
N SER A 123 11.00 9.20 4.82
CA SER A 123 11.12 9.77 3.48
C SER A 123 11.19 8.68 2.41
N PHE A 124 10.40 8.84 1.36
CA PHE A 124 10.41 7.95 0.20
C PHE A 124 11.18 8.57 -0.98
N GLY A 125 10.98 9.85 -1.24
CA GLY A 125 11.50 10.61 -2.38
C GLY A 125 10.56 11.76 -2.73
N ASN A 126 10.60 12.23 -3.96
CA ASN A 126 9.79 13.35 -4.43
C ASN A 126 8.97 12.98 -5.67
N LEU A 127 7.78 13.59 -5.79
CA LEU A 127 6.99 13.67 -7.01
C LEU A 127 7.75 14.51 -8.05
N THR A 128 7.35 14.42 -9.31
CA THR A 128 7.90 15.28 -10.39
C THR A 128 7.49 16.75 -10.25
N ALA A 129 6.36 17.01 -9.56
CA ALA A 129 5.85 18.37 -9.32
C ALA A 129 5.18 18.48 -7.94
N GLN A 130 5.14 19.70 -7.40
CA GLN A 130 4.40 20.02 -6.17
C GLN A 130 2.90 19.98 -6.44
N ARG A 131 2.14 19.15 -5.70
CA ARG A 131 0.71 18.97 -5.92
C ARG A 131 -0.06 18.63 -4.64
N THR A 132 -1.36 18.99 -4.67
CA THR A 132 -2.34 18.66 -3.63
C THR A 132 -3.57 18.03 -4.27
N TYR A 133 -4.45 17.41 -3.48
CA TYR A 133 -5.70 16.81 -3.95
C TYR A 133 -5.51 15.77 -5.06
N MET A 134 -4.47 14.97 -4.96
CA MET A 134 -4.17 13.91 -5.91
C MET A 134 -4.91 12.62 -5.54
N ALA A 135 -5.31 11.85 -6.56
CA ALA A 135 -5.65 10.46 -6.36
C ALA A 135 -4.42 9.57 -6.36
N GLY A 136 -4.49 8.46 -5.63
CA GLY A 136 -3.50 7.41 -5.68
C GLY A 136 -4.15 6.06 -5.99
N CYS A 137 -3.50 5.26 -6.83
CA CYS A 137 -3.85 3.86 -7.05
C CYS A 137 -2.57 3.02 -7.15
N ALA A 138 -2.69 1.72 -6.90
CA ALA A 138 -1.51 0.86 -6.90
C ALA A 138 -1.82 -0.57 -7.31
N SER A 139 -0.80 -1.21 -7.89
CA SER A 139 -0.67 -2.65 -7.95
C SER A 139 0.20 -3.15 -6.78
N ALA A 140 0.51 -4.44 -6.74
CA ALA A 140 1.42 -4.99 -5.73
C ALA A 140 2.82 -4.37 -5.73
N THR A 141 3.27 -3.82 -6.86
CA THR A 141 4.65 -3.34 -7.05
C THR A 141 4.76 -1.87 -7.44
N ARG A 142 3.78 -1.32 -8.12
CA ARG A 142 3.79 0.04 -8.66
C ARG A 142 2.65 0.86 -8.08
N GLY A 143 2.94 2.07 -7.63
CA GLY A 143 1.95 3.07 -7.26
C GLY A 143 1.96 4.23 -8.24
N VAL A 144 0.80 4.81 -8.49
CA VAL A 144 0.60 5.96 -9.38
C VAL A 144 -0.15 7.05 -8.61
N PHE A 145 0.37 8.26 -8.68
CA PHE A 145 -0.33 9.48 -8.27
C PHE A 145 -0.83 10.20 -9.50
N GLY A 146 -2.09 10.55 -9.55
CA GLY A 146 -2.69 11.23 -10.70
C GLY A 146 -3.41 12.51 -10.34
N GLY A 147 -3.31 13.49 -11.21
CA GLY A 147 -4.03 14.77 -11.14
C GLY A 147 -3.62 15.65 -9.97
N GLY A 148 -4.59 16.37 -9.46
CA GLY A 148 -4.42 17.30 -8.34
C GLY A 148 -4.29 18.76 -8.76
N ARG A 149 -4.29 19.63 -7.76
CA ARG A 149 -4.10 21.07 -7.97
C ARG A 149 -2.64 21.36 -8.29
N SER A 150 -2.36 22.32 -9.16
CA SER A 150 -1.03 22.76 -9.60
C SER A 150 -0.24 21.76 -10.47
N GLY A 151 -0.89 20.73 -11.00
CA GLY A 151 -0.30 19.76 -11.90
C GLY A 151 -1.40 18.86 -12.48
N ALA A 152 -2.45 19.49 -12.96
CA ALA A 152 -3.77 18.91 -13.17
C ALA A 152 -3.82 17.68 -14.09
N THR A 153 -2.89 17.52 -15.04
CA THR A 153 -2.85 16.36 -15.93
C THR A 153 -1.78 15.36 -15.54
N VAL A 154 -0.77 15.76 -14.80
CA VAL A 154 0.42 14.94 -14.53
C VAL A 154 0.07 13.68 -13.75
N MET A 155 0.58 12.55 -14.21
CA MET A 155 0.62 11.30 -13.47
C MET A 155 2.07 10.90 -13.18
N ASP A 156 2.35 10.53 -11.94
CA ASP A 156 3.66 10.05 -11.50
C ASP A 156 3.57 8.60 -11.06
N TYR A 157 4.61 7.82 -11.27
CA TYR A 157 4.68 6.47 -10.72
C TYR A 157 5.94 6.23 -9.90
N ILE A 158 5.85 5.27 -9.00
CA ILE A 158 6.96 4.75 -8.20
C ILE A 158 6.96 3.22 -8.18
N THR A 159 8.11 2.63 -7.90
CA THR A 159 8.21 1.23 -7.47
C THR A 159 8.10 1.21 -5.94
N ILE A 160 7.02 0.64 -5.38
CA ILE A 160 6.70 0.77 -3.95
C ILE A 160 7.78 0.16 -3.03
N ALA A 161 8.43 -0.91 -3.46
CA ALA A 161 9.45 -1.60 -2.66
C ALA A 161 10.77 -0.83 -2.51
N THR A 162 11.05 0.13 -3.41
CA THR A 162 12.34 0.84 -3.47
C THR A 162 12.12 2.33 -3.32
N THR A 163 12.74 2.97 -2.33
CA THR A 163 12.69 4.42 -2.15
C THR A 163 13.39 5.13 -3.29
N GLY A 164 12.88 6.30 -3.68
CA GLY A 164 13.40 7.12 -4.77
C GLY A 164 12.38 8.13 -5.26
N ASN A 165 12.81 8.99 -6.18
CA ASN A 165 11.90 9.95 -6.80
C ASN A 165 10.94 9.25 -7.77
N ALA A 166 9.76 9.84 -7.91
CA ALA A 166 8.78 9.41 -8.89
C ALA A 166 9.28 9.70 -10.31
N THR A 167 8.80 8.90 -11.23
CA THR A 167 9.02 9.06 -12.67
C THR A 167 7.70 9.44 -13.33
N ASP A 168 7.76 10.25 -14.36
CA ASP A 168 6.60 10.60 -15.16
C ASP A 168 5.95 9.32 -15.73
N PHE A 169 4.64 9.21 -15.52
CA PHE A 169 3.81 8.12 -16.06
C PHE A 169 3.09 8.53 -17.35
N GLY A 170 2.89 9.82 -17.55
CA GLY A 170 2.11 10.42 -18.62
C GLY A 170 1.06 11.38 -18.08
N ASP A 171 0.09 11.71 -18.91
CA ASP A 171 -0.92 12.71 -18.60
C ASP A 171 -2.34 12.17 -18.61
N MET A 172 -3.20 12.72 -17.77
CA MET A 172 -4.64 12.55 -17.85
C MET A 172 -5.20 13.35 -19.02
N LEU A 173 -6.31 12.87 -19.61
CA LEU A 173 -6.94 13.48 -20.79
C LEU A 173 -7.50 14.89 -20.53
N ALA A 174 -7.86 15.19 -19.29
CA ALA A 174 -8.48 16.46 -18.93
C ALA A 174 -7.71 17.16 -17.81
N SER A 175 -7.57 18.48 -17.93
CA SER A 175 -6.95 19.35 -16.92
C SER A 175 -8.00 20.00 -16.01
N GLY A 176 -7.61 20.39 -14.80
CA GLY A 176 -8.36 21.29 -13.94
C GLY A 176 -9.20 20.62 -12.85
N TYR A 177 -9.00 19.35 -12.57
CA TYR A 177 -9.76 18.64 -11.54
C TYR A 177 -8.94 18.41 -10.27
N GLU A 178 -9.54 18.74 -9.13
CA GLU A 178 -9.14 18.19 -7.84
C GLU A 178 -9.62 16.73 -7.82
N VAL A 179 -8.71 15.79 -7.71
CA VAL A 179 -9.05 14.35 -7.69
C VAL A 179 -8.97 13.88 -6.25
N TYR A 180 -10.09 13.43 -5.69
CA TYR A 180 -10.19 13.07 -4.27
C TYR A 180 -10.08 11.56 -4.01
N ALA A 181 -10.18 10.72 -5.03
CA ALA A 181 -10.12 9.28 -4.87
C ALA A 181 -9.51 8.60 -6.09
N GLY A 182 -8.81 7.51 -5.84
CA GLY A 182 -8.35 6.55 -6.83
C GLY A 182 -8.67 5.15 -6.35
N ALA A 183 -8.87 4.22 -7.29
CA ALA A 183 -9.10 2.80 -7.03
C ALA A 183 -8.16 1.97 -7.91
N GLY A 184 -7.72 0.82 -7.38
CA GLY A 184 -6.84 -0.11 -8.08
C GLY A 184 -6.71 -1.44 -7.35
#